data_a888450312b7e92344c9df5e18019e4c
#
_entry.id   a888450312b7e92344c9df5e18019e4c
#
_cell.length_a   1.000
_cell.length_b   1.000
_cell.length_c   1.000
_cell.angle_alpha   90.00
_cell.angle_beta   90.00
_cell.angle_gamma   90.00
#
_symmetry.space_group_name_H-M   'P 1'
#
loop_
_entity.id
_entity.type
_entity.pdbx_description
1 polymer ?
#
loop_
_entity_poly.entity_id
_entity_poly.type
_entity_poly.pdbx_seq_one_letter_code
_entity_poly.pdbx_strand_id
1 'polypeptide(L)'
;GGRVMDPESGFDAVANVGIRGGKIMAISAAPLVGGKRINATGLVVAPGFIDLHSHGKTLGDADLQAQDGVTTSLELEAGTYPVTEFLAARAGQARINYGASSGQRSVRIFMTTGLTTPTFASLNPEIMRREQDWAYTRFDAPQIERMASIMRREIGAGALGIGLMNEYLPAASRAESLALFGVAAATKGPIFTHVRRSVTAQGDGPVAPMEEVIAMAAATGGPLHICHIGSKSVGAIDQVLALIHGAQAQGLDVTTEVYPYTAGSTLIGSALFDTGWQERIGGDYGDLEWPPTGERLTAVSFAKYRGEFPNGAVIMHTIPPRTVDIAMADPIVMVASDAMPFVDGKGHP
;
A
#
# COMPACT_ATOMS: atom_id res chain seq x y z
N GLY A 1 -33.58 -10.29 5.25
CA GLY A 1 -33.43 -11.50 6.10
C GLY A 1 -31.99 -11.99 6.21
N GLY A 2 -30.97 -11.20 5.92
CA GLY A 2 -29.56 -11.53 6.18
C GLY A 2 -29.10 -11.09 7.54
N ARG A 3 -27.95 -11.57 8.03
CA ARG A 3 -27.25 -11.02 9.20
C ARG A 3 -26.66 -9.66 8.81
N VAL A 4 -27.25 -8.59 9.31
CA VAL A 4 -26.77 -7.24 9.08
C VAL A 4 -25.70 -6.92 10.12
N MET A 5 -24.50 -6.59 9.65
CA MET A 5 -23.38 -6.19 10.49
C MET A 5 -23.02 -4.74 10.15
N ASP A 6 -23.07 -3.85 11.13
CA ASP A 6 -22.68 -2.45 11.01
C ASP A 6 -21.60 -2.14 12.05
N PRO A 7 -20.34 -2.05 11.65
CA PRO A 7 -19.23 -1.80 12.58
C PRO A 7 -19.31 -0.43 13.28
N GLU A 8 -19.94 0.56 12.64
CA GLU A 8 -20.03 1.91 13.20
C GLU A 8 -20.99 1.96 14.40
N SER A 9 -22.14 1.32 14.27
CA SER A 9 -23.14 1.31 15.36
C SER A 9 -23.03 0.09 16.28
N GLY A 10 -22.23 -0.92 15.91
CA GLY A 10 -22.17 -2.21 16.59
C GLY A 10 -23.42 -3.08 16.36
N PHE A 11 -24.26 -2.74 15.38
CA PHE A 11 -25.45 -3.55 15.06
C PHE A 11 -25.06 -4.87 14.42
N ASP A 12 -25.50 -5.97 15.01
CA ASP A 12 -25.27 -7.34 14.50
C ASP A 12 -26.49 -8.21 14.78
N ALA A 13 -27.40 -8.30 13.80
CA ALA A 13 -28.60 -9.10 13.93
C ALA A 13 -29.21 -9.45 12.57
N VAL A 14 -30.11 -10.46 12.53
CA VAL A 14 -30.89 -10.77 11.33
C VAL A 14 -31.92 -9.67 11.11
N ALA A 15 -31.81 -8.96 9.99
CA ALA A 15 -32.66 -7.84 9.65
C ALA A 15 -32.86 -7.67 8.14
N ASN A 16 -33.71 -6.73 7.78
CA ASN A 16 -33.95 -6.29 6.40
C ASN A 16 -33.39 -4.87 6.23
N VAL A 17 -32.70 -4.61 5.13
CA VAL A 17 -32.14 -3.30 4.78
C VAL A 17 -32.94 -2.71 3.64
N GLY A 18 -33.53 -1.54 3.85
CA GLY A 18 -34.25 -0.76 2.84
C GLY A 18 -33.36 0.31 2.25
N ILE A 19 -33.19 0.32 0.92
CA ILE A 19 -32.37 1.30 0.19
C ILE A 19 -33.24 2.09 -0.78
N ARG A 20 -33.10 3.42 -0.79
CA ARG A 20 -33.74 4.32 -1.75
C ARG A 20 -32.79 5.46 -2.12
N GLY A 21 -32.63 5.70 -3.42
CA GLY A 21 -31.75 6.77 -3.92
C GLY A 21 -30.30 6.65 -3.47
N GLY A 22 -29.76 5.43 -3.40
CA GLY A 22 -28.40 5.16 -2.97
C GLY A 22 -28.14 5.29 -1.45
N LYS A 23 -29.18 5.47 -0.63
CA LYS A 23 -29.06 5.61 0.82
C LYS A 23 -29.80 4.52 1.56
N ILE A 24 -29.26 4.06 2.68
CA ILE A 24 -29.94 3.17 3.62
C ILE A 24 -31.02 4.01 4.34
N MET A 25 -32.28 3.63 4.18
CA MET A 25 -33.43 4.34 4.74
C MET A 25 -33.99 3.65 5.99
N ALA A 26 -33.77 2.35 6.10
CA ALA A 26 -34.24 1.58 7.24
C ALA A 26 -33.43 0.28 7.39
N ILE A 27 -33.20 -0.09 8.66
CA ILE A 27 -32.80 -1.43 9.08
C ILE A 27 -33.89 -1.92 10.01
N SER A 28 -34.54 -3.07 9.72
CA SER A 28 -35.72 -3.50 10.45
C SER A 28 -35.83 -5.03 10.53
N ALA A 29 -36.22 -5.55 11.70
CA ALA A 29 -36.58 -6.96 11.84
C ALA A 29 -37.87 -7.29 11.09
N ALA A 30 -38.80 -6.33 10.96
CA ALA A 30 -40.02 -6.50 10.19
C ALA A 30 -39.75 -6.42 8.67
N PRO A 31 -40.55 -7.11 7.85
CA PRO A 31 -40.48 -7.06 6.40
C PRO A 31 -40.61 -5.60 5.88
N LEU A 32 -39.77 -5.23 4.94
CA LEU A 32 -39.83 -3.95 4.23
C LEU A 32 -40.47 -4.13 2.84
N VAL A 33 -41.24 -3.11 2.42
CA VAL A 33 -41.82 -3.08 1.07
C VAL A 33 -40.82 -2.42 0.11
N GLY A 34 -40.54 -3.04 -1.02
CA GLY A 34 -39.64 -2.50 -2.04
C GLY A 34 -39.94 -3.08 -3.43
N GLY A 35 -39.59 -2.31 -4.47
CA GLY A 35 -39.80 -2.72 -5.88
C GLY A 35 -38.86 -3.87 -6.30
N LYS A 36 -37.60 -3.86 -5.85
CA LYS A 36 -36.64 -4.95 -6.03
C LYS A 36 -36.31 -5.55 -4.68
N ARG A 37 -36.31 -6.88 -4.61
CA ARG A 37 -35.95 -7.62 -3.40
C ARG A 37 -34.79 -8.55 -3.67
N ILE A 38 -33.80 -8.57 -2.76
CA ILE A 38 -32.69 -9.51 -2.75
C ILE A 38 -32.86 -10.39 -1.51
N ASN A 39 -32.96 -11.71 -1.71
CA ASN A 39 -32.96 -12.61 -0.59
C ASN A 39 -31.54 -12.82 -0.06
N ALA A 40 -31.30 -12.36 1.15
CA ALA A 40 -30.00 -12.49 1.83
C ALA A 40 -30.05 -13.50 3.00
N THR A 41 -31.05 -14.38 3.05
CA THR A 41 -31.15 -15.40 4.08
C THR A 41 -29.92 -16.31 4.11
N GLY A 42 -29.28 -16.41 5.28
CA GLY A 42 -28.03 -17.17 5.45
C GLY A 42 -26.77 -16.43 5.00
N LEU A 43 -26.91 -15.18 4.51
CA LEU A 43 -25.78 -14.34 4.11
C LEU A 43 -25.56 -13.19 5.10
N VAL A 44 -24.34 -12.65 5.06
CA VAL A 44 -23.99 -11.40 5.75
C VAL A 44 -24.31 -10.21 4.83
N VAL A 45 -24.87 -9.15 5.42
CA VAL A 45 -25.08 -7.84 4.78
C VAL A 45 -24.28 -6.84 5.59
N ALA A 46 -23.17 -6.37 5.02
CA ALA A 46 -22.25 -5.43 5.66
C ALA A 46 -21.93 -4.27 4.70
N PRO A 47 -21.34 -3.16 5.18
CA PRO A 47 -20.70 -2.19 4.30
C PRO A 47 -19.67 -2.88 3.40
N GLY A 48 -19.55 -2.43 2.15
CA GLY A 48 -18.51 -2.93 1.26
C GLY A 48 -17.13 -2.55 1.78
N PHE A 49 -16.16 -3.45 1.62
CA PHE A 49 -14.80 -3.22 2.09
C PHE A 49 -14.11 -2.09 1.32
N ILE A 50 -13.27 -1.35 2.03
CA ILE A 50 -12.36 -0.35 1.46
C ILE A 50 -10.97 -0.93 1.56
N ASP A 51 -10.40 -1.32 0.41
CA ASP A 51 -9.02 -1.75 0.32
C ASP A 51 -8.15 -0.53 0.01
N LEU A 52 -7.42 -0.06 1.00
CA LEU A 52 -6.62 1.16 0.90
C LEU A 52 -5.20 0.91 0.38
N HIS A 53 -4.82 -0.36 0.21
CA HIS A 53 -3.52 -0.74 -0.31
C HIS A 53 -3.67 -1.86 -1.35
N SER A 54 -3.74 -1.48 -2.61
CA SER A 54 -3.83 -2.41 -3.72
C SER A 54 -3.17 -1.85 -4.97
N HIS A 55 -2.30 -2.63 -5.59
CA HIS A 55 -1.62 -2.31 -6.86
C HIS A 55 -2.36 -2.85 -8.08
N GLY A 56 -3.34 -3.72 -7.87
CA GLY A 56 -4.23 -4.24 -8.91
C GLY A 56 -5.24 -3.19 -9.39
N LYS A 57 -4.98 -2.56 -10.52
CA LYS A 57 -5.78 -1.42 -11.02
C LYS A 57 -6.32 -1.60 -12.43
N THR A 58 -6.34 -2.82 -12.95
CA THR A 58 -7.06 -3.13 -14.20
C THR A 58 -8.57 -3.30 -13.92
N LEU A 59 -9.38 -3.32 -14.99
CA LEU A 59 -10.80 -3.64 -14.84
C LEU A 59 -11.01 -5.08 -14.34
N GLY A 60 -10.13 -6.01 -14.73
CA GLY A 60 -10.14 -7.38 -14.24
C GLY A 60 -9.85 -7.49 -12.74
N ASP A 61 -8.88 -6.72 -12.24
CA ASP A 61 -8.60 -6.65 -10.79
C ASP A 61 -9.83 -6.14 -10.02
N ALA A 62 -10.49 -5.10 -10.53
CA ALA A 62 -11.70 -4.54 -9.93
C ALA A 62 -12.86 -5.54 -9.89
N ASP A 63 -12.99 -6.40 -10.93
CA ASP A 63 -13.99 -7.45 -10.96
C ASP A 63 -13.73 -8.53 -9.91
N LEU A 64 -12.47 -8.94 -9.71
CA LEU A 64 -12.08 -9.89 -8.67
C LEU A 64 -12.32 -9.31 -7.27
N GLN A 65 -11.88 -8.09 -7.04
CA GLN A 65 -12.07 -7.38 -5.77
C GLN A 65 -13.56 -7.21 -5.43
N ALA A 66 -14.40 -6.88 -6.43
CA ALA A 66 -15.84 -6.77 -6.22
C ALA A 66 -16.49 -8.11 -5.81
N GLN A 67 -15.99 -9.24 -6.33
CA GLN A 67 -16.46 -10.57 -5.95
C GLN A 67 -16.10 -10.93 -4.50
N ASP A 68 -15.01 -10.35 -4.00
CA ASP A 68 -14.55 -10.51 -2.61
C ASP A 68 -15.16 -9.47 -1.65
N GLY A 69 -16.10 -8.66 -2.14
CA GLY A 69 -16.83 -7.67 -1.34
C GLY A 69 -16.19 -6.32 -1.21
N VAL A 70 -15.09 -6.07 -1.93
CA VAL A 70 -14.47 -4.74 -2.00
C VAL A 70 -15.32 -3.81 -2.86
N THR A 71 -15.63 -2.64 -2.36
CA THR A 71 -16.40 -1.60 -3.09
C THR A 71 -15.59 -0.34 -3.35
N THR A 72 -14.43 -0.22 -2.73
CA THR A 72 -13.47 0.87 -2.96
C THR A 72 -12.07 0.29 -2.91
N SER A 73 -11.27 0.52 -3.96
CA SER A 73 -9.88 0.05 -4.04
C SER A 73 -8.95 1.21 -4.36
N LEU A 74 -7.94 1.41 -3.52
CA LEU A 74 -7.07 2.58 -3.56
C LEU A 74 -5.60 2.19 -3.79
N GLU A 75 -4.91 2.99 -4.64
CA GLU A 75 -3.47 2.89 -4.88
C GLU A 75 -2.77 4.00 -4.10
N LEU A 76 -2.47 3.75 -2.84
CA LEU A 76 -1.99 4.81 -1.96
C LEU A 76 -0.48 4.77 -1.71
N GLU A 77 0.12 3.58 -1.61
CA GLU A 77 1.55 3.42 -1.31
C GLU A 77 2.44 3.81 -2.49
N ALA A 78 2.32 3.09 -3.62
CA ALA A 78 3.14 3.37 -4.80
C ALA A 78 2.71 4.64 -5.52
N GLY A 79 1.41 4.91 -5.51
CA GLY A 79 0.81 6.05 -6.16
C GLY A 79 0.99 6.06 -7.68
N THR A 80 0.55 7.14 -8.30
CA THR A 80 0.59 7.32 -9.76
C THR A 80 1.14 8.70 -10.13
N TYR A 81 1.43 8.91 -11.42
CA TYR A 81 1.70 10.22 -11.98
C TYR A 81 1.48 10.25 -13.51
N PRO A 82 0.69 11.21 -14.08
CA PRO A 82 -0.20 12.13 -13.35
C PRO A 82 -1.47 11.43 -12.84
N VAL A 83 -2.01 11.88 -11.71
CA VAL A 83 -3.24 11.31 -11.14
C VAL A 83 -4.45 11.50 -12.07
N THR A 84 -4.48 12.58 -12.82
CA THR A 84 -5.56 12.87 -13.78
C THR A 84 -5.68 11.81 -14.86
N GLU A 85 -4.58 11.25 -15.37
CA GLU A 85 -4.59 10.14 -16.33
C GLU A 85 -5.13 8.86 -15.68
N PHE A 86 -4.73 8.57 -14.46
CA PHE A 86 -5.25 7.44 -13.68
C PHE A 86 -6.76 7.54 -13.50
N LEU A 87 -7.27 8.71 -13.11
CA LEU A 87 -8.70 8.94 -12.91
C LEU A 87 -9.47 8.87 -14.23
N ALA A 88 -8.99 9.51 -15.29
CA ALA A 88 -9.63 9.54 -16.58
C ALA A 88 -9.75 8.14 -17.23
N ALA A 89 -8.71 7.31 -17.09
CA ALA A 89 -8.71 5.94 -17.64
C ALA A 89 -9.78 5.03 -17.01
N ARG A 90 -10.34 5.39 -15.85
CA ARG A 90 -11.35 4.60 -15.11
C ARG A 90 -12.73 5.22 -15.11
N ALA A 91 -12.83 6.48 -15.48
CA ALA A 91 -14.09 7.22 -15.45
C ALA A 91 -15.16 6.54 -16.34
N GLY A 92 -16.29 6.20 -15.72
CA GLY A 92 -17.41 5.52 -16.38
C GLY A 92 -17.20 4.03 -16.70
N GLN A 93 -16.04 3.45 -16.37
CA GLN A 93 -15.72 2.04 -16.62
C GLN A 93 -15.49 1.22 -15.35
N ALA A 94 -15.08 1.87 -14.26
CA ALA A 94 -14.79 1.17 -13.01
C ALA A 94 -16.07 0.61 -12.37
N ARG A 95 -16.00 -0.64 -11.90
CA ARG A 95 -17.10 -1.33 -11.21
C ARG A 95 -17.17 -1.00 -9.73
N ILE A 96 -16.04 -0.60 -9.14
CA ILE A 96 -15.92 -0.19 -7.74
C ILE A 96 -15.31 1.22 -7.68
N ASN A 97 -15.41 1.89 -6.56
CA ASN A 97 -14.76 3.17 -6.36
C ASN A 97 -13.25 3.01 -6.41
N TYR A 98 -12.55 4.04 -6.87
CA TYR A 98 -11.11 4.03 -7.06
C TYR A 98 -10.50 5.39 -6.72
N GLY A 99 -9.23 5.38 -6.39
CA GLY A 99 -8.43 6.56 -6.14
C GLY A 99 -6.96 6.20 -6.07
N ALA A 100 -6.10 7.22 -6.13
CA ALA A 100 -4.66 7.04 -5.99
C ALA A 100 -4.02 8.22 -5.26
N SER A 101 -2.89 7.98 -4.63
CA SER A 101 -1.96 9.01 -4.20
C SER A 101 -1.09 9.47 -5.37
N SER A 102 -0.37 10.59 -5.22
CA SER A 102 0.76 10.93 -6.08
C SER A 102 2.02 10.25 -5.56
N GLY A 103 2.62 9.37 -6.37
CA GLY A 103 3.76 8.55 -5.94
C GLY A 103 5.10 9.27 -6.04
N GLN A 104 5.91 9.26 -4.97
CA GLN A 104 7.29 9.74 -4.99
C GLN A 104 8.09 9.06 -6.12
N ARG A 105 8.03 7.74 -6.20
CA ARG A 105 8.66 6.95 -7.26
C ARG A 105 8.19 7.40 -8.64
N SER A 106 6.90 7.58 -8.82
CA SER A 106 6.28 7.99 -10.07
C SER A 106 6.75 9.38 -10.53
N VAL A 107 6.84 10.33 -9.60
CA VAL A 107 7.36 11.68 -9.91
C VAL A 107 8.87 11.67 -10.16
N ARG A 108 9.65 10.83 -9.44
CA ARG A 108 11.07 10.65 -9.76
C ARG A 108 11.29 10.11 -11.17
N ILE A 109 10.52 9.10 -11.56
CA ILE A 109 10.54 8.55 -12.93
C ILE A 109 10.29 9.67 -13.94
N PHE A 110 9.22 10.45 -13.75
CA PHE A 110 8.93 11.56 -14.65
C PHE A 110 10.04 12.62 -14.69
N MET A 111 10.58 13.03 -13.56
CA MET A 111 11.60 14.07 -13.48
C MET A 111 12.93 13.67 -14.13
N THR A 112 13.26 12.39 -14.14
CA THR A 112 14.53 11.88 -14.68
C THR A 112 14.41 11.32 -16.08
N THR A 113 13.24 10.80 -16.47
CA THR A 113 13.06 10.10 -17.75
C THR A 113 12.06 10.76 -18.68
N GLY A 114 11.18 11.62 -18.17
CA GLY A 114 10.03 12.18 -18.90
C GLY A 114 8.84 11.23 -19.05
N LEU A 115 8.94 9.97 -18.56
CA LEU A 115 7.88 8.97 -18.67
C LEU A 115 6.84 9.17 -17.56
N THR A 116 5.55 8.96 -17.90
CA THR A 116 4.45 8.97 -16.93
C THR A 116 4.13 7.57 -16.44
N THR A 117 3.49 7.49 -15.28
CA THR A 117 3.12 6.23 -14.61
C THR A 117 1.68 6.28 -14.12
N PRO A 118 0.69 6.29 -15.05
CA PRO A 118 -0.73 6.29 -14.68
C PRO A 118 -1.23 4.93 -14.18
N THR A 119 -0.34 3.94 -14.16
CA THR A 119 -0.56 2.60 -13.61
C THR A 119 0.65 2.18 -12.78
N PHE A 120 0.63 0.99 -12.17
CA PHE A 120 1.76 0.50 -11.40
C PHE A 120 3.03 0.44 -12.26
N ALA A 121 4.04 1.24 -11.91
CA ALA A 121 5.23 1.49 -12.74
C ALA A 121 6.01 0.22 -13.10
N SER A 122 6.00 -0.79 -12.22
CA SER A 122 6.70 -2.07 -12.43
C SER A 122 6.18 -2.88 -13.64
N LEU A 123 5.00 -2.55 -14.15
CA LEU A 123 4.44 -3.17 -15.35
C LEU A 123 5.02 -2.61 -16.64
N ASN A 124 5.80 -1.52 -16.58
CA ASN A 124 6.40 -0.91 -17.78
C ASN A 124 7.88 -1.30 -17.90
N PRO A 125 8.27 -2.16 -18.87
CA PRO A 125 9.66 -2.61 -19.04
C PRO A 125 10.64 -1.48 -19.39
N GLU A 126 10.19 -0.40 -20.04
CA GLU A 126 11.06 0.73 -20.35
C GLU A 126 11.46 1.49 -19.08
N ILE A 127 10.50 1.71 -18.18
CA ILE A 127 10.74 2.32 -16.87
C ILE A 127 11.73 1.46 -16.08
N MET A 128 11.51 0.16 -16.04
CA MET A 128 12.36 -0.76 -15.26
C MET A 128 13.79 -0.83 -15.80
N ARG A 129 13.99 -0.78 -17.13
CA ARG A 129 15.34 -0.69 -17.71
C ARG A 129 16.11 0.58 -17.33
N ARG A 130 15.40 1.63 -16.91
CA ARG A 130 15.96 2.93 -16.51
C ARG A 130 15.98 3.13 -14.98
N GLU A 131 15.96 2.05 -14.21
CA GLU A 131 15.92 2.11 -12.75
C GLU A 131 17.09 2.92 -12.17
N GLN A 132 18.28 2.84 -12.76
CA GLN A 132 19.44 3.64 -12.35
C GLN A 132 19.16 5.15 -12.41
N ASP A 133 18.36 5.62 -13.36
CA ASP A 133 18.06 7.03 -13.53
C ASP A 133 17.17 7.56 -12.39
N TRP A 134 16.17 6.79 -11.97
CA TRP A 134 15.16 7.29 -11.02
C TRP A 134 15.33 6.75 -9.58
N ALA A 135 15.87 5.56 -9.37
CA ALA A 135 16.05 5.00 -8.03
C ALA A 135 17.36 5.46 -7.39
N TYR A 136 18.44 5.57 -8.17
CA TYR A 136 19.80 5.81 -7.69
C TYR A 136 20.31 7.24 -7.93
N THR A 137 19.53 8.12 -8.54
CA THR A 137 19.89 9.54 -8.68
C THR A 137 19.50 10.32 -7.41
N ARG A 138 20.49 10.92 -6.76
CA ARG A 138 20.24 11.81 -5.62
C ARG A 138 19.77 13.17 -6.12
N PHE A 139 18.61 13.63 -5.62
CA PHE A 139 18.08 14.94 -5.94
C PHE A 139 18.72 16.02 -5.06
N ASP A 140 19.04 17.14 -5.67
CA ASP A 140 19.48 18.37 -5.02
C ASP A 140 18.28 19.20 -4.50
N ALA A 141 18.54 20.30 -3.81
CA ALA A 141 17.48 21.12 -3.21
C ALA A 141 16.49 21.69 -4.25
N PRO A 142 16.92 22.24 -5.41
CA PRO A 142 16.03 22.64 -6.48
C PRO A 142 15.14 21.52 -7.04
N GLN A 143 15.70 20.32 -7.20
CA GLN A 143 14.95 19.15 -7.66
C GLN A 143 13.91 18.68 -6.63
N ILE A 144 14.27 18.70 -5.34
CA ILE A 144 13.35 18.40 -4.24
C ILE A 144 12.18 19.40 -4.21
N GLU A 145 12.45 20.71 -4.34
CA GLU A 145 11.37 21.72 -4.39
C GLU A 145 10.50 21.56 -5.64
N ARG A 146 11.08 21.22 -6.79
CA ARG A 146 10.31 20.90 -8.01
C ARG A 146 9.38 19.71 -7.77
N MET A 147 9.86 18.63 -7.12
CA MET A 147 9.05 17.48 -6.75
C MET A 147 7.91 17.88 -5.80
N ALA A 148 8.22 18.64 -4.74
CA ALA A 148 7.21 19.13 -3.80
C ALA A 148 6.13 19.99 -4.50
N SER A 149 6.53 20.81 -5.45
CA SER A 149 5.60 21.60 -6.28
C SER A 149 4.72 20.73 -7.18
N ILE A 150 5.26 19.64 -7.75
CA ILE A 150 4.48 18.66 -8.51
C ILE A 150 3.45 18.00 -7.59
N MET A 151 3.86 17.50 -6.42
CA MET A 151 2.97 16.83 -5.46
C MET A 151 1.80 17.73 -5.01
N ARG A 152 2.06 19.02 -4.76
CA ARG A 152 0.97 19.97 -4.42
C ARG A 152 -0.06 20.08 -5.54
N ARG A 153 0.38 20.12 -6.80
CA ARG A 153 -0.53 20.18 -7.96
C ARG A 153 -1.31 18.87 -8.12
N GLU A 154 -0.68 17.73 -7.92
CA GLU A 154 -1.34 16.42 -8.01
C GLU A 154 -2.45 16.27 -6.96
N ILE A 155 -2.20 16.71 -5.71
CA ILE A 155 -3.22 16.71 -4.66
C ILE A 155 -4.37 17.65 -5.06
N GLY A 156 -4.07 18.84 -5.59
CA GLY A 156 -5.08 19.76 -6.13
C GLY A 156 -5.85 19.21 -7.34
N ALA A 157 -5.28 18.23 -8.05
CA ALA A 157 -5.88 17.55 -9.19
C ALA A 157 -6.66 16.26 -8.82
N GLY A 158 -6.70 15.90 -7.53
CA GLY A 158 -7.48 14.78 -7.02
C GLY A 158 -6.68 13.59 -6.48
N ALA A 159 -5.36 13.71 -6.33
CA ALA A 159 -4.59 12.72 -5.60
C ALA A 159 -4.98 12.74 -4.10
N LEU A 160 -5.14 11.54 -3.52
CA LEU A 160 -5.62 11.35 -2.14
C LEU A 160 -4.55 11.62 -1.08
N GLY A 161 -3.33 11.89 -1.49
CA GLY A 161 -2.16 12.10 -0.63
C GLY A 161 -0.88 11.83 -1.41
N ILE A 162 0.19 11.46 -0.70
CA ILE A 162 1.52 11.18 -1.27
C ILE A 162 1.96 9.79 -0.88
N GLY A 163 2.31 8.97 -1.87
CA GLY A 163 2.90 7.65 -1.68
C GLY A 163 4.42 7.70 -1.62
N LEU A 164 5.04 7.09 -0.60
CA LEU A 164 6.48 7.02 -0.41
C LEU A 164 6.97 5.57 -0.42
N MET A 165 7.80 5.21 -1.40
CA MET A 165 8.41 3.88 -1.51
C MET A 165 9.91 3.93 -1.22
N ASN A 166 10.28 4.41 -0.04
CA ASN A 166 11.67 4.72 0.30
C ASN A 166 12.63 3.52 0.26
N GLU A 167 12.17 2.29 0.51
CA GLU A 167 13.01 1.08 0.41
C GLU A 167 13.48 0.80 -1.02
N TYR A 168 12.65 1.16 -2.01
CA TYR A 168 12.93 0.99 -3.44
C TYR A 168 13.66 2.18 -4.06
N LEU A 169 14.02 3.19 -3.28
CA LEU A 169 14.66 4.42 -3.73
C LEU A 169 15.93 4.71 -2.91
N PRO A 170 17.01 3.96 -3.15
CA PRO A 170 18.25 4.08 -2.34
C PRO A 170 18.81 5.49 -2.26
N ALA A 171 18.65 6.28 -3.34
CA ALA A 171 19.14 7.67 -3.38
C ALA A 171 18.16 8.71 -2.83
N ALA A 172 16.91 8.33 -2.50
CA ALA A 172 15.95 9.26 -1.89
C ALA A 172 16.42 9.68 -0.50
N SER A 173 16.70 10.96 -0.33
CA SER A 173 17.25 11.48 0.92
C SER A 173 16.16 11.74 1.97
N ARG A 174 16.56 11.81 3.26
CA ARG A 174 15.68 12.26 4.33
C ARG A 174 15.16 13.68 4.11
N ALA A 175 15.97 14.56 3.49
CA ALA A 175 15.55 15.91 3.11
C ALA A 175 14.41 15.89 2.07
N GLU A 176 14.49 14.97 1.10
CA GLU A 176 13.41 14.74 0.14
C GLU A 176 12.13 14.29 0.84
N SER A 177 12.20 13.24 1.68
CA SER A 177 11.04 12.77 2.44
C SER A 177 10.46 13.88 3.32
N LEU A 178 11.28 14.63 4.07
CA LEU A 178 10.81 15.71 4.93
C LEU A 178 10.11 16.84 4.15
N ALA A 179 10.59 17.17 2.95
CA ALA A 179 9.93 18.14 2.08
C ALA A 179 8.52 17.67 1.67
N LEU A 180 8.36 16.37 1.39
CA LEU A 180 7.05 15.78 1.06
C LEU A 180 6.12 15.73 2.27
N PHE A 181 6.62 15.47 3.48
CA PHE A 181 5.85 15.64 4.72
C PHE A 181 5.38 17.09 4.91
N GLY A 182 6.20 18.08 4.54
CA GLY A 182 5.79 19.49 4.53
C GLY A 182 4.66 19.77 3.54
N VAL A 183 4.65 19.10 2.39
CA VAL A 183 3.52 19.18 1.43
C VAL A 183 2.27 18.56 2.04
N ALA A 184 2.37 17.37 2.63
CA ALA A 184 1.27 16.67 3.30
C ALA A 184 0.62 17.56 4.37
N ALA A 185 1.42 18.16 5.25
CA ALA A 185 0.95 19.08 6.28
C ALA A 185 0.19 20.29 5.68
N ALA A 186 0.75 20.92 4.64
CA ALA A 186 0.16 22.10 4.00
C ALA A 186 -1.15 21.80 3.26
N THR A 187 -1.29 20.59 2.71
CA THR A 187 -2.45 20.16 1.91
C THR A 187 -3.45 19.32 2.71
N LYS A 188 -3.09 18.90 3.92
CA LYS A 188 -3.81 17.92 4.74
C LYS A 188 -4.03 16.58 4.03
N GLY A 189 -3.20 16.28 3.04
CA GLY A 189 -3.17 15.00 2.34
C GLY A 189 -2.19 14.04 3.04
N PRO A 190 -2.60 12.82 3.40
CA PRO A 190 -1.73 11.89 4.13
C PRO A 190 -0.48 11.49 3.34
N ILE A 191 0.58 11.16 4.08
CA ILE A 191 1.69 10.34 3.57
C ILE A 191 1.31 8.88 3.75
N PHE A 192 1.40 8.08 2.70
CA PHE A 192 1.30 6.62 2.74
C PHE A 192 2.71 6.07 2.49
N THR A 193 3.27 5.32 3.44
CA THR A 193 4.69 5.03 3.35
C THR A 193 5.05 3.56 3.47
N HIS A 194 5.74 3.05 2.45
CA HIS A 194 6.65 1.94 2.54
C HIS A 194 7.96 2.45 3.15
N VAL A 195 8.14 2.19 4.44
CA VAL A 195 9.30 2.72 5.18
C VAL A 195 10.62 2.15 4.66
N ARG A 196 11.71 2.86 4.90
CA ARG A 196 13.05 2.31 4.66
C ARG A 196 13.24 1.07 5.49
N ARG A 197 14.10 0.19 5.02
CA ARG A 197 14.69 -0.80 5.88
C ARG A 197 16.09 -0.34 6.26
N SER A 198 16.42 -0.33 7.53
CA SER A 198 17.78 -0.06 7.96
C SER A 198 18.22 -1.16 8.91
N VAL A 199 19.45 -1.64 8.73
CA VAL A 199 20.19 -2.39 9.73
C VAL A 199 21.02 -1.37 10.47
N THR A 200 20.80 -1.22 11.77
CA THR A 200 21.70 -0.43 12.59
C THR A 200 22.66 -1.39 13.29
N ALA A 201 23.91 -0.96 13.48
CA ALA A 201 24.90 -1.70 14.26
C ALA A 201 24.46 -1.93 15.73
N GLN A 202 23.36 -1.32 16.15
CA GLN A 202 22.79 -1.37 17.49
C GLN A 202 21.57 -2.30 17.62
N GLY A 203 21.15 -2.96 16.52
CA GLY A 203 20.05 -3.95 16.56
C GLY A 203 18.64 -3.38 16.49
N ASP A 204 18.47 -2.09 16.22
CA ASP A 204 17.14 -1.41 16.16
C ASP A 204 16.47 -1.53 14.78
N GLY A 205 16.87 -2.53 13.98
CA GLY A 205 16.56 -2.67 12.55
C GLY A 205 15.15 -2.31 12.12
N PRO A 206 14.08 -2.93 12.65
CA PRO A 206 12.70 -2.64 12.24
C PRO A 206 12.11 -1.37 12.85
N VAL A 207 12.61 -0.89 13.99
CA VAL A 207 12.03 0.24 14.75
C VAL A 207 12.50 1.58 14.18
N ALA A 208 13.79 1.73 13.88
CA ALA A 208 14.38 2.98 13.39
C ALA A 208 13.68 3.60 12.16
N PRO A 209 13.24 2.85 11.14
CA PRO A 209 12.46 3.43 10.04
C PRO A 209 11.09 3.96 10.44
N MET A 210 10.47 3.36 11.46
CA MET A 210 9.20 3.86 12.01
C MET A 210 9.41 5.16 12.78
N GLU A 211 10.47 5.23 13.60
CA GLU A 211 10.88 6.47 14.28
C GLU A 211 11.17 7.59 13.28
N GLU A 212 11.84 7.29 12.15
CA GLU A 212 12.14 8.29 11.09
C GLU A 212 10.86 8.96 10.60
N VAL A 213 9.85 8.18 10.20
CA VAL A 213 8.63 8.74 9.60
C VAL A 213 7.70 9.38 10.63
N ILE A 214 7.62 8.84 11.85
CA ILE A 214 6.86 9.45 12.95
C ILE A 214 7.51 10.77 13.38
N ALA A 215 8.84 10.85 13.44
CA ALA A 215 9.53 12.12 13.71
C ALA A 215 9.27 13.16 12.64
N MET A 216 9.22 12.78 11.35
CA MET A 216 8.86 13.70 10.25
C MET A 216 7.41 14.18 10.37
N ALA A 217 6.47 13.29 10.71
CA ALA A 217 5.08 13.65 10.95
C ALA A 217 4.98 14.63 12.14
N ALA A 218 5.65 14.36 13.25
CA ALA A 218 5.70 15.23 14.42
C ALA A 218 6.31 16.62 14.10
N ALA A 219 7.39 16.65 13.31
CA ALA A 219 8.08 17.89 12.96
C ALA A 219 7.27 18.78 12.00
N THR A 220 6.39 18.22 11.19
CA THR A 220 5.64 18.94 10.16
C THR A 220 4.15 19.09 10.48
N GLY A 221 3.59 18.25 11.34
CA GLY A 221 2.15 18.14 11.59
C GLY A 221 1.37 17.47 10.45
N GLY A 222 2.06 16.79 9.51
CA GLY A 222 1.42 16.09 8.41
C GLY A 222 0.85 14.74 8.83
N PRO A 223 -0.36 14.35 8.32
CA PRO A 223 -0.93 13.03 8.57
C PRO A 223 -0.05 11.91 7.98
N LEU A 224 0.06 10.80 8.68
CA LEU A 224 0.91 9.67 8.32
C LEU A 224 0.14 8.35 8.34
N HIS A 225 0.24 7.57 7.27
CA HIS A 225 -0.18 6.18 7.23
C HIS A 225 1.03 5.28 6.95
N ILE A 226 1.32 4.35 7.85
CA ILE A 226 2.42 3.40 7.71
C ILE A 226 1.86 2.12 7.10
N CYS A 227 2.32 1.77 5.91
CA CYS A 227 1.84 0.61 5.15
C CYS A 227 2.38 -0.70 5.74
N HIS A 228 1.57 -1.78 5.65
CA HIS A 228 1.90 -3.19 5.90
C HIS A 228 2.92 -3.42 7.03
N ILE A 229 2.62 -2.93 8.24
CA ILE A 229 3.55 -3.03 9.38
C ILE A 229 4.03 -4.47 9.69
N GLY A 230 3.26 -5.49 9.30
CA GLY A 230 3.64 -6.89 9.47
C GLY A 230 4.96 -7.23 8.79
N SER A 231 5.12 -6.82 7.51
CA SER A 231 6.34 -7.07 6.74
C SER A 231 7.51 -6.17 7.16
N LYS A 232 7.22 -5.02 7.76
CA LYS A 232 8.25 -4.04 8.15
C LYS A 232 8.75 -4.22 9.58
N SER A 233 7.90 -4.68 10.48
CA SER A 233 8.28 -4.92 11.87
C SER A 233 8.95 -6.29 12.09
N VAL A 234 8.70 -7.26 11.21
CA VAL A 234 9.18 -8.64 11.35
C VAL A 234 8.97 -9.16 12.80
N GLY A 235 10.03 -9.35 13.58
CA GLY A 235 9.94 -9.81 14.97
C GLY A 235 9.70 -8.72 16.02
N ALA A 236 9.68 -7.43 15.63
CA ALA A 236 9.57 -6.28 16.55
C ALA A 236 8.17 -5.65 16.58
N ILE A 237 7.11 -6.40 16.23
CA ILE A 237 5.74 -5.87 16.11
C ILE A 237 5.24 -5.19 17.37
N ASP A 238 5.54 -5.76 18.56
CA ASP A 238 5.14 -5.17 19.85
C ASP A 238 5.74 -3.77 20.05
N GLN A 239 7.00 -3.58 19.67
CA GLN A 239 7.70 -2.28 19.78
C GLN A 239 7.16 -1.27 18.79
N VAL A 240 6.89 -1.70 17.54
CA VAL A 240 6.32 -0.85 16.49
C VAL A 240 4.92 -0.37 16.88
N LEU A 241 4.07 -1.27 17.37
CA LEU A 241 2.73 -0.89 17.85
C LEU A 241 2.81 0.07 19.05
N ALA A 242 3.69 -0.21 20.01
CA ALA A 242 3.88 0.70 21.16
C ALA A 242 4.33 2.10 20.72
N LEU A 243 5.17 2.21 19.69
CA LEU A 243 5.60 3.48 19.12
C LEU A 243 4.42 4.22 18.45
N ILE A 244 3.60 3.53 17.67
CA ILE A 244 2.42 4.11 17.00
C ILE A 244 1.38 4.56 18.04
N HIS A 245 1.06 3.72 19.02
CA HIS A 245 0.17 4.09 20.13
C HIS A 245 0.69 5.31 20.89
N GLY A 246 2.02 5.36 21.16
CA GLY A 246 2.64 6.51 21.80
C GLY A 246 2.50 7.79 20.98
N ALA A 247 2.70 7.72 19.67
CA ALA A 247 2.52 8.85 18.76
C ALA A 247 1.06 9.35 18.76
N GLN A 248 0.09 8.45 18.66
CA GLN A 248 -1.34 8.78 18.73
C GLN A 248 -1.72 9.40 20.08
N ALA A 249 -1.19 8.89 21.18
CA ALA A 249 -1.42 9.45 22.52
C ALA A 249 -0.87 10.88 22.68
N GLN A 250 0.13 11.26 21.88
CA GLN A 250 0.64 12.63 21.79
C GLN A 250 -0.15 13.51 20.79
N GLY A 251 -1.23 12.98 20.20
CA GLY A 251 -2.09 13.71 19.27
C GLY A 251 -1.58 13.74 17.82
N LEU A 252 -0.61 12.91 17.46
CA LEU A 252 -0.18 12.79 16.06
C LEU A 252 -1.22 11.97 15.28
N ASP A 253 -1.53 12.43 14.07
CA ASP A 253 -2.39 11.70 13.12
C ASP A 253 -1.56 10.62 12.40
N VAL A 254 -1.41 9.48 13.08
CA VAL A 254 -0.69 8.30 12.59
C VAL A 254 -1.62 7.12 12.54
N THR A 255 -1.73 6.50 11.38
CA THR A 255 -2.51 5.27 11.15
C THR A 255 -1.63 4.19 10.54
N THR A 256 -2.10 2.96 10.53
CA THR A 256 -1.36 1.83 9.97
C THR A 256 -2.28 0.70 9.52
N GLU A 257 -1.71 -0.20 8.74
CA GLU A 257 -2.37 -1.39 8.23
C GLU A 257 -1.49 -2.62 8.26
N VAL A 258 -2.11 -3.78 8.10
CA VAL A 258 -1.47 -5.08 7.89
C VAL A 258 -2.24 -5.86 6.83
N TYR A 259 -1.56 -6.72 6.09
CA TYR A 259 -2.20 -7.79 5.32
C TYR A 259 -2.09 -9.13 6.07
N PRO A 260 -3.05 -10.06 5.88
CA PRO A 260 -3.15 -11.29 6.69
C PRO A 260 -2.22 -12.41 6.20
N TYR A 261 -1.10 -12.07 5.53
CA TYR A 261 -0.18 -13.05 4.95
C TYR A 261 1.13 -13.10 5.74
N THR A 262 1.76 -14.28 5.74
CA THR A 262 3.08 -14.50 6.35
C THR A 262 4.24 -14.34 5.37
N ALA A 263 3.95 -13.80 4.19
CA ALA A 263 4.93 -13.55 3.13
C ALA A 263 4.63 -12.21 2.45
N GLY A 264 5.66 -11.60 1.88
CA GLY A 264 5.54 -10.44 0.99
C GLY A 264 5.94 -10.80 -0.43
N SER A 265 5.53 -9.99 -1.40
CA SER A 265 5.90 -10.15 -2.81
C SER A 265 6.59 -8.89 -3.32
N THR A 266 7.63 -9.07 -4.16
CA THR A 266 8.31 -7.97 -4.84
C THR A 266 9.02 -8.46 -6.09
N LEU A 267 9.61 -7.54 -6.87
CA LEU A 267 10.40 -7.91 -8.06
C LEU A 267 11.80 -8.34 -7.65
N ILE A 268 12.27 -9.48 -8.21
CA ILE A 268 13.60 -10.02 -7.91
C ILE A 268 14.74 -9.08 -8.34
N GLY A 269 14.51 -8.22 -9.34
CA GLY A 269 15.48 -7.22 -9.80
C GLY A 269 15.50 -5.93 -9.01
N SER A 270 14.57 -5.71 -8.08
CA SER A 270 14.44 -4.43 -7.36
C SER A 270 15.65 -4.11 -6.47
N ALA A 271 15.81 -2.82 -6.14
CA ALA A 271 16.82 -2.30 -5.22
C ALA A 271 16.81 -2.97 -3.83
N LEU A 272 15.67 -3.54 -3.44
CA LEU A 272 15.53 -4.29 -2.19
C LEU A 272 16.58 -5.41 -2.08
N PHE A 273 16.93 -6.06 -3.20
CA PHE A 273 17.90 -7.14 -3.27
C PHE A 273 19.33 -6.69 -3.64
N ASP A 274 19.66 -5.42 -3.47
CA ASP A 274 21.04 -4.96 -3.61
C ASP A 274 21.97 -5.60 -2.58
N THR A 275 23.27 -5.53 -2.82
CA THR A 275 24.30 -6.14 -1.96
C THR A 275 24.02 -5.89 -0.47
N GLY A 276 24.07 -6.95 0.33
CA GLY A 276 23.76 -6.93 1.76
C GLY A 276 22.25 -7.01 2.09
N TRP A 277 21.42 -7.42 1.14
CA TRP A 277 19.97 -7.54 1.36
C TRP A 277 19.60 -8.54 2.45
N GLN A 278 20.35 -9.66 2.56
CA GLN A 278 20.07 -10.68 3.59
C GLN A 278 20.11 -10.07 4.99
N GLU A 279 21.15 -9.29 5.26
CA GLU A 279 21.30 -8.62 6.55
C GLU A 279 20.21 -7.56 6.78
N ARG A 280 19.89 -6.77 5.74
CA ARG A 280 18.83 -5.74 5.81
C ARG A 280 17.44 -6.32 6.00
N ILE A 281 17.13 -7.45 5.37
CA ILE A 281 15.81 -8.10 5.43
C ILE A 281 15.75 -9.05 6.63
N GLY A 282 16.88 -9.60 7.06
CA GLY A 282 16.94 -10.65 8.08
C GLY A 282 16.50 -12.00 7.55
N GLY A 283 16.76 -12.29 6.26
CA GLY A 283 16.41 -13.52 5.57
C GLY A 283 17.53 -14.03 4.69
N ASP A 284 17.34 -15.18 4.05
CA ASP A 284 18.30 -15.78 3.14
C ASP A 284 17.62 -16.23 1.84
N TYR A 285 18.39 -16.73 0.87
CA TYR A 285 17.88 -17.23 -0.41
C TYR A 285 16.78 -18.28 -0.23
N GLY A 286 16.88 -19.14 0.77
CA GLY A 286 15.88 -20.17 1.08
C GLY A 286 14.53 -19.64 1.55
N ASP A 287 14.47 -18.38 1.96
CA ASP A 287 13.20 -17.71 2.29
C ASP A 287 12.48 -17.16 1.06
N LEU A 288 13.15 -17.17 -0.09
CA LEU A 288 12.59 -16.68 -1.35
C LEU A 288 12.01 -17.84 -2.15
N GLU A 289 10.81 -17.65 -2.68
CA GLU A 289 10.14 -18.59 -3.57
C GLU A 289 9.99 -17.97 -4.97
N TRP A 290 10.30 -18.77 -6.00
CA TRP A 290 10.06 -18.42 -7.41
C TRP A 290 8.68 -18.93 -7.84
N PRO A 291 7.64 -18.09 -7.96
CA PRO A 291 6.27 -18.53 -8.18
C PRO A 291 6.04 -19.44 -9.39
N PRO A 292 6.74 -19.23 -10.56
CA PRO A 292 6.52 -20.09 -11.72
C PRO A 292 6.81 -21.57 -11.50
N THR A 293 7.69 -21.91 -10.55
CA THR A 293 8.07 -23.30 -10.24
C THR A 293 7.74 -23.73 -8.83
N GLY A 294 7.46 -22.78 -7.93
CA GLY A 294 7.28 -23.03 -6.50
C GLY A 294 8.57 -23.38 -5.76
N GLU A 295 9.74 -23.22 -6.41
CA GLU A 295 11.01 -23.58 -5.78
C GLU A 295 11.47 -22.52 -4.77
N ARG A 296 12.07 -22.97 -3.66
CA ARG A 296 12.86 -22.12 -2.78
C ARG A 296 14.22 -21.87 -3.39
N LEU A 297 14.63 -20.58 -3.40
CA LEU A 297 15.83 -20.18 -4.11
C LEU A 297 17.12 -20.58 -3.40
N THR A 298 18.17 -20.69 -4.17
CA THR A 298 19.57 -20.75 -3.76
C THR A 298 20.29 -19.52 -4.30
N ALA A 299 21.52 -19.26 -3.84
CA ALA A 299 22.33 -18.18 -4.41
C ALA A 299 22.47 -18.30 -5.93
N VAL A 300 22.55 -19.53 -6.46
CA VAL A 300 22.70 -19.81 -7.89
C VAL A 300 21.41 -19.51 -8.65
N SER A 301 20.26 -20.06 -8.19
CA SER A 301 18.98 -19.82 -8.86
C SER A 301 18.50 -18.37 -8.71
N PHE A 302 18.78 -17.72 -7.59
CA PHE A 302 18.53 -16.29 -7.40
C PHE A 302 19.31 -15.45 -8.43
N ALA A 303 20.62 -15.65 -8.55
CA ALA A 303 21.44 -14.91 -9.51
C ALA A 303 20.97 -15.15 -10.96
N LYS A 304 20.60 -16.38 -11.30
CA LYS A 304 20.03 -16.75 -12.60
C LYS A 304 18.75 -15.99 -12.87
N TYR A 305 17.74 -16.09 -11.99
CA TYR A 305 16.43 -15.46 -12.23
C TYR A 305 16.50 -13.94 -12.18
N ARG A 306 17.33 -13.36 -11.31
CA ARG A 306 17.57 -11.92 -11.28
C ARG A 306 18.16 -11.40 -12.60
N GLY A 307 19.04 -12.17 -13.24
CA GLY A 307 19.63 -11.83 -14.53
C GLY A 307 18.70 -12.03 -15.72
N GLU A 308 17.96 -13.15 -15.73
CA GLU A 308 17.10 -13.52 -16.87
C GLU A 308 15.71 -12.86 -16.81
N PHE A 309 15.17 -12.67 -15.60
CA PHE A 309 13.81 -12.19 -15.35
C PHE A 309 13.75 -11.10 -14.26
N PRO A 310 14.45 -9.96 -14.41
CA PRO A 310 14.53 -8.95 -13.34
C PRO A 310 13.16 -8.40 -12.92
N ASN A 311 12.18 -8.43 -13.81
CA ASN A 311 10.78 -8.02 -13.53
C ASN A 311 9.91 -9.18 -13.03
N GLY A 312 10.49 -10.35 -12.79
CA GLY A 312 9.78 -11.49 -12.21
C GLY A 312 9.50 -11.26 -10.74
N ALA A 313 8.28 -11.60 -10.30
CA ALA A 313 7.94 -11.56 -8.90
C ALA A 313 8.65 -12.68 -8.12
N VAL A 314 8.99 -12.39 -6.86
CA VAL A 314 9.49 -13.36 -5.88
C VAL A 314 8.69 -13.20 -4.59
N ILE A 315 8.33 -14.31 -3.96
CA ILE A 315 7.65 -14.33 -2.67
C ILE A 315 8.69 -14.48 -1.57
N MET A 316 8.63 -13.64 -0.55
CA MET A 316 9.54 -13.63 0.60
C MET A 316 8.81 -14.13 1.84
N HIS A 317 9.12 -15.31 2.32
CA HIS A 317 8.55 -15.94 3.51
C HIS A 317 9.29 -15.51 4.79
N THR A 318 9.30 -14.23 5.08
CA THR A 318 10.08 -13.63 6.19
C THR A 318 9.21 -13.06 7.31
N ILE A 319 7.88 -13.17 7.21
CA ILE A 319 6.97 -12.61 8.21
C ILE A 319 6.55 -13.70 9.19
N PRO A 320 6.91 -13.62 10.48
CA PRO A 320 6.47 -14.60 11.46
C PRO A 320 4.94 -14.59 11.63
N PRO A 321 4.25 -15.74 11.73
CA PRO A 321 2.80 -15.80 11.97
C PRO A 321 2.38 -14.96 13.19
N ARG A 322 3.15 -15.02 14.29
CA ARG A 322 2.89 -14.23 15.50
C ARG A 322 2.81 -12.72 15.20
N THR A 323 3.61 -12.23 14.27
CA THR A 323 3.58 -10.80 13.87
C THR A 323 2.24 -10.42 13.26
N VAL A 324 1.72 -11.26 12.37
CA VAL A 324 0.41 -11.08 11.75
C VAL A 324 -0.69 -11.16 12.80
N ASP A 325 -0.69 -12.18 13.66
CA ASP A 325 -1.69 -12.39 14.71
C ASP A 325 -1.79 -11.19 15.66
N ILE A 326 -0.65 -10.65 16.10
CA ILE A 326 -0.62 -9.48 16.98
C ILE A 326 -1.13 -8.23 16.26
N ALA A 327 -0.66 -7.97 15.03
CA ALA A 327 -1.10 -6.81 14.28
C ALA A 327 -2.61 -6.86 13.97
N MET A 328 -3.12 -8.02 13.56
CA MET A 328 -4.55 -8.21 13.30
C MET A 328 -5.44 -8.07 14.53
N ALA A 329 -4.91 -8.32 15.72
CA ALA A 329 -5.64 -8.19 16.99
C ALA A 329 -5.65 -6.77 17.55
N ASP A 330 -4.78 -5.88 17.08
CA ASP A 330 -4.68 -4.52 17.59
C ASP A 330 -5.75 -3.61 16.94
N PRO A 331 -6.59 -2.91 17.74
CA PRO A 331 -7.74 -2.16 17.24
C PRO A 331 -7.39 -0.92 16.40
N ILE A 332 -6.13 -0.44 16.43
CA ILE A 332 -5.70 0.69 15.58
C ILE A 332 -5.25 0.25 14.20
N VAL A 333 -5.05 -1.06 13.98
CA VAL A 333 -4.53 -1.59 12.73
C VAL A 333 -5.66 -1.90 11.77
N MET A 334 -5.61 -1.30 10.60
CA MET A 334 -6.52 -1.61 9.50
C MET A 334 -6.05 -2.85 8.73
N VAL A 335 -6.97 -3.46 7.98
CA VAL A 335 -6.63 -4.58 7.09
C VAL A 335 -6.68 -4.09 5.66
N ALA A 336 -5.62 -4.39 4.90
CA ALA A 336 -5.52 -4.14 3.47
C ALA A 336 -4.97 -5.37 2.76
N SER A 337 -5.02 -5.41 1.44
CA SER A 337 -4.61 -6.62 0.70
C SER A 337 -3.16 -6.61 0.25
N ASP A 338 -2.60 -5.44 -0.07
CA ASP A 338 -1.34 -5.29 -0.81
C ASP A 338 -1.35 -6.11 -2.13
N ALA A 339 -2.55 -6.19 -2.73
CA ALA A 339 -2.78 -7.03 -3.90
C ALA A 339 -2.01 -6.54 -5.11
N MET A 340 -1.24 -7.44 -5.70
CA MET A 340 -0.49 -7.18 -6.93
C MET A 340 -1.40 -7.26 -8.16
N PRO A 341 -1.05 -6.62 -9.28
CA PRO A 341 -1.84 -6.68 -10.51
C PRO A 341 -2.03 -8.10 -11.02
N PHE A 342 -3.26 -8.40 -11.47
CA PHE A 342 -3.58 -9.64 -12.17
C PHE A 342 -3.16 -9.52 -13.64
N VAL A 343 -2.15 -10.27 -14.04
CA VAL A 343 -1.55 -10.21 -15.37
C VAL A 343 -1.64 -11.57 -16.06
N ASP A 344 -2.11 -11.61 -17.31
CA ASP A 344 -2.22 -12.82 -18.13
C ASP A 344 -2.96 -13.99 -17.46
N GLY A 345 -4.04 -13.70 -16.73
CA GLY A 345 -4.83 -14.70 -16.05
C GLY A 345 -4.18 -15.27 -14.79
N LYS A 346 -3.11 -14.64 -14.28
CA LYS A 346 -2.39 -15.02 -13.07
C LYS A 346 -2.32 -13.83 -12.13
N GLY A 347 -2.72 -14.05 -10.89
CA GLY A 347 -2.50 -13.15 -9.76
C GLY A 347 -1.35 -13.64 -8.90
N HIS A 348 -0.81 -12.73 -8.11
CA HIS A 348 0.01 -13.04 -6.96
C HIS A 348 -0.78 -12.66 -5.72
N PRO A 349 -0.74 -13.48 -4.66
CA PRO A 349 -1.26 -13.08 -3.38
C PRO A 349 -0.54 -11.84 -2.85
#